data_bbc4f414b5f4ba11d00e6ee4377b1217
#
_entry.id   bbc4f414b5f4ba11d00e6ee4377b1217
#
_cell.length_a   1.000
_cell.length_b   1.000
_cell.length_c   1.000
_cell.angle_alpha   90.00
_cell.angle_beta   90.00
_cell.angle_gamma   90.00
#
_symmetry.space_group_name_H-M   'P 1'
#
loop_
_entity.id
_entity.type
_entity.pdbx_description
1 polymer ?
#
loop_
_entity_poly.entity_id
_entity_poly.type
_entity_poly.pdbx_seq_one_letter_code
_entity_poly.pdbx_strand_id
1 'polypeptide(L)'
;KAGSTRDEMIAGFQTNGGVLYIQRWNGSTWSNEWNVTVGDGNLPRFDIAYERSTGDVMVVYGGNVGTTNEIKYNIWNGSSWGGATNYDAVRTSGTIQGIKLATVGGSSNDFAMAWGDSNLDLSANYWDGTNNVWKTEPSAALSTGLDTLAADASLTGWSFDLDFEASGELLIAWGNAAGTDIIYRTRAAGQAGAWSGSNSTASAFAEQSDDLELRADPNSDRMILVHTGSDSGNDTEAGVWDGSAFPGSIDTGIPCAANVVCVIDISSDTTGAGTSGNSAGWLTAGGNTRGIITYDDTNAAGVDWATWDSTNGWVLQTDCTTACGSDPASGDDKLHRLRQDPNDDSELMGLF
;
A
#
# COMPACT_ATOMS: atom_id res chain seq x y z
N LYS A 1 -10.84 -1.42 -7.68
CA LYS A 1 -10.69 -2.73 -7.00
C LYS A 1 -11.88 -3.63 -7.33
N ALA A 2 -11.71 -4.93 -7.27
CA ALA A 2 -12.72 -5.93 -7.59
C ALA A 2 -13.26 -6.60 -6.30
N GLY A 3 -14.54 -6.96 -6.32
CA GLY A 3 -15.18 -7.66 -5.22
C GLY A 3 -15.09 -9.18 -5.40
N SER A 4 -14.86 -9.91 -4.32
CA SER A 4 -14.80 -11.37 -4.34
C SER A 4 -16.17 -12.06 -4.30
N THR A 5 -17.22 -11.34 -3.90
CA THR A 5 -18.56 -11.91 -3.68
C THR A 5 -19.58 -11.52 -4.77
N ARG A 6 -19.26 -10.49 -5.54
CA ARG A 6 -20.12 -9.96 -6.62
C ARG A 6 -19.28 -9.72 -7.87
N ASP A 7 -19.86 -9.98 -9.05
CA ASP A 7 -19.23 -9.63 -10.34
C ASP A 7 -19.33 -8.12 -10.57
N GLU A 8 -18.59 -7.38 -9.76
CA GLU A 8 -18.52 -5.93 -9.83
C GLU A 8 -17.11 -5.41 -9.53
N MET A 9 -16.81 -4.23 -10.04
CA MET A 9 -15.60 -3.49 -9.70
C MET A 9 -15.96 -2.03 -9.42
N ILE A 10 -15.31 -1.46 -8.41
CA ILE A 10 -15.35 -0.01 -8.17
C ILE A 10 -14.00 0.58 -8.57
N ALA A 11 -14.05 1.61 -9.38
CA ALA A 11 -12.89 2.41 -9.78
C ALA A 11 -13.05 3.85 -9.32
N GLY A 12 -11.97 4.39 -8.77
CA GLY A 12 -11.84 5.81 -8.45
C GLY A 12 -10.73 6.43 -9.26
N PHE A 13 -10.94 7.65 -9.73
CA PHE A 13 -9.87 8.45 -10.32
C PHE A 13 -10.06 9.92 -9.96
N GLN A 14 -8.96 10.55 -9.65
CA GLN A 14 -8.90 11.95 -9.29
C GLN A 14 -8.36 12.75 -10.47
N THR A 15 -9.02 13.84 -10.81
CA THR A 15 -8.56 14.74 -11.86
C THR A 15 -7.54 15.73 -11.31
N ASN A 16 -6.73 16.31 -12.18
CA ASN A 16 -5.81 17.40 -11.82
C ASN A 16 -6.53 18.62 -11.19
N GLY A 17 -7.81 18.81 -11.48
CA GLY A 17 -8.66 19.80 -10.82
C GLY A 17 -9.19 19.39 -9.44
N GLY A 18 -8.74 18.27 -8.88
CA GLY A 18 -9.10 17.82 -7.54
C GLY A 18 -10.50 17.25 -7.42
N VAL A 19 -11.09 16.76 -8.50
CA VAL A 19 -12.39 16.07 -8.46
C VAL A 19 -12.16 14.56 -8.50
N LEU A 20 -12.62 13.86 -7.48
CA LEU A 20 -12.69 12.41 -7.42
C LEU A 20 -13.98 11.95 -8.09
N TYR A 21 -13.87 11.04 -9.04
CA TYR A 21 -14.96 10.33 -9.69
C TYR A 21 -14.96 8.88 -9.25
N ILE A 22 -16.13 8.35 -8.91
CA ILE A 22 -16.33 6.94 -8.60
C ILE A 22 -17.20 6.32 -9.68
N GLN A 23 -16.69 5.23 -10.24
CA GLN A 23 -17.38 4.44 -11.26
C GLN A 23 -17.56 3.01 -10.79
N ARG A 24 -18.59 2.35 -11.29
CA ARG A 24 -18.90 0.95 -11.00
C ARG A 24 -19.06 0.15 -12.29
N TRP A 25 -18.38 -0.96 -12.37
CA TRP A 25 -18.60 -2.04 -13.32
C TRP A 25 -19.61 -3.03 -12.71
N ASN A 26 -20.63 -3.40 -13.45
CA ASN A 26 -21.71 -4.27 -12.99
C ASN A 26 -21.67 -5.67 -13.64
N GLY A 27 -20.51 -6.11 -14.10
CA GLY A 27 -20.34 -7.34 -14.86
C GLY A 27 -20.47 -7.15 -16.40
N SER A 28 -20.95 -5.99 -16.86
CA SER A 28 -21.15 -5.73 -18.29
C SER A 28 -20.82 -4.31 -18.75
N THR A 29 -21.10 -3.31 -17.94
CA THR A 29 -20.92 -1.89 -18.28
C THR A 29 -20.44 -1.07 -17.09
N TRP A 30 -19.70 0.00 -17.38
CA TRP A 30 -19.33 1.02 -16.42
C TRP A 30 -20.44 2.07 -16.28
N SER A 31 -20.71 2.49 -15.06
CA SER A 31 -21.60 3.60 -14.72
C SER A 31 -20.89 4.61 -13.82
N ASN A 32 -21.22 5.90 -14.02
CA ASN A 32 -20.83 6.93 -13.07
C ASN A 32 -21.76 6.84 -11.85
N GLU A 33 -21.17 6.70 -10.66
CA GLU A 33 -21.93 6.60 -9.42
C GLU A 33 -22.06 7.97 -8.76
N TRP A 34 -20.92 8.61 -8.50
CA TRP A 34 -20.90 9.97 -7.92
C TRP A 34 -19.51 10.60 -8.12
N ASN A 35 -19.42 11.89 -7.81
CA ASN A 35 -18.16 12.62 -7.77
C ASN A 35 -18.16 13.62 -6.59
N VAL A 36 -16.97 14.04 -6.19
CA VAL A 36 -16.77 15.01 -5.09
C VAL A 36 -15.46 15.76 -5.29
N THR A 37 -15.42 17.01 -4.88
CA THR A 37 -14.17 17.77 -4.85
C THR A 37 -13.39 17.39 -3.59
N VAL A 38 -12.15 16.90 -3.77
CA VAL A 38 -11.24 16.47 -2.71
C VAL A 38 -10.03 17.41 -2.57
N GLY A 39 -9.94 18.45 -3.37
CA GLY A 39 -8.87 19.43 -3.33
C GLY A 39 -7.78 19.18 -4.36
N ASP A 40 -6.51 19.28 -4.00
CA ASP A 40 -5.38 19.16 -4.90
C ASP A 40 -5.38 17.84 -5.68
N GLY A 41 -5.27 17.91 -7.00
CA GLY A 41 -5.32 16.77 -7.89
C GLY A 41 -4.06 15.90 -7.92
N ASN A 42 -2.98 16.36 -7.33
CA ASN A 42 -1.69 15.67 -7.38
C ASN A 42 -1.46 14.72 -6.19
N LEU A 43 -2.39 14.65 -5.24
CA LEU A 43 -2.25 13.87 -4.02
C LEU A 43 -3.23 12.70 -3.98
N PRO A 44 -2.80 11.49 -3.56
CA PRO A 44 -3.65 10.30 -3.49
C PRO A 44 -4.60 10.35 -2.27
N ARG A 45 -5.55 11.27 -2.31
CA ARG A 45 -6.45 11.58 -1.19
C ARG A 45 -7.66 10.65 -1.08
N PHE A 46 -7.60 9.48 -1.67
CA PHE A 46 -8.66 8.48 -1.56
C PHE A 46 -8.09 7.08 -1.68
N ASP A 47 -8.80 6.12 -1.12
CA ASP A 47 -8.60 4.70 -1.41
C ASP A 47 -9.94 3.95 -1.32
N ILE A 48 -9.95 2.71 -1.83
CA ILE A 48 -11.11 1.85 -1.97
C ILE A 48 -10.78 0.48 -1.42
N ALA A 49 -11.66 -0.10 -0.61
CA ALA A 49 -11.51 -1.46 -0.14
C ALA A 49 -12.86 -2.19 -0.13
N TYR A 50 -12.81 -3.52 -0.31
CA TYR A 50 -13.96 -4.42 -0.25
C TYR A 50 -13.96 -5.20 1.06
N GLU A 51 -15.10 -5.28 1.71
CA GLU A 51 -15.33 -6.26 2.77
C GLU A 51 -15.30 -7.68 2.19
N ARG A 52 -14.61 -8.57 2.86
CA ARG A 52 -14.41 -9.93 2.33
C ARG A 52 -15.67 -10.80 2.40
N SER A 53 -16.49 -10.63 3.44
CA SER A 53 -17.67 -11.47 3.68
C SER A 53 -18.91 -10.96 2.95
N THR A 54 -19.22 -9.67 3.08
CA THR A 54 -20.43 -9.07 2.47
C THR A 54 -20.19 -8.61 1.04
N GLY A 55 -18.95 -8.28 0.71
CA GLY A 55 -18.58 -7.63 -0.54
C GLY A 55 -18.97 -6.14 -0.58
N ASP A 56 -19.32 -5.55 0.54
CA ASP A 56 -19.56 -4.12 0.62
C ASP A 56 -18.27 -3.35 0.36
N VAL A 57 -18.40 -2.17 -0.21
CA VAL A 57 -17.24 -1.37 -0.63
C VAL A 57 -17.18 -0.11 0.18
N MET A 58 -16.05 0.12 0.81
CA MET A 58 -15.74 1.40 1.41
C MET A 58 -14.86 2.24 0.47
N VAL A 59 -15.30 3.46 0.19
CA VAL A 59 -14.48 4.50 -0.43
C VAL A 59 -14.22 5.55 0.64
N VAL A 60 -12.95 5.75 0.97
CA VAL A 60 -12.51 6.81 1.88
C VAL A 60 -11.81 7.90 1.09
N TYR A 61 -12.04 9.15 1.44
CA TYR A 61 -11.43 10.28 0.74
C TYR A 61 -11.22 11.48 1.66
N GLY A 62 -10.19 12.26 1.36
CA GLY A 62 -9.92 13.53 2.03
C GLY A 62 -11.03 14.56 1.70
N GLY A 63 -11.41 15.34 2.69
CA GLY A 63 -12.43 16.38 2.55
C GLY A 63 -12.00 17.54 1.66
N ASN A 64 -12.93 18.44 1.41
CA ASN A 64 -12.73 19.62 0.56
C ASN A 64 -11.69 20.58 1.14
N VAL A 65 -11.00 21.28 0.26
CA VAL A 65 -10.06 22.36 0.60
C VAL A 65 -10.73 23.40 1.47
N GLY A 66 -10.14 23.71 2.62
CA GLY A 66 -10.58 24.78 3.52
C GLY A 66 -11.22 24.32 4.83
N THR A 67 -11.49 23.04 4.98
CA THR A 67 -11.79 22.42 6.28
C THR A 67 -10.59 21.56 6.67
N THR A 68 -9.90 21.92 7.72
CA THR A 68 -8.88 21.08 8.32
C THR A 68 -9.53 19.80 8.84
N ASN A 69 -8.89 18.65 8.58
CA ASN A 69 -9.17 17.39 9.26
C ASN A 69 -10.45 16.63 8.84
N GLU A 70 -10.91 16.77 7.63
CA GLU A 70 -12.12 16.08 7.20
C GLU A 70 -11.82 14.91 6.29
N ILE A 71 -11.78 13.69 6.86
CA ILE A 71 -11.89 12.45 6.11
C ILE A 71 -13.36 12.07 6.02
N LYS A 72 -13.80 11.70 4.84
CA LYS A 72 -15.14 11.18 4.57
C LYS A 72 -15.06 9.77 4.04
N TYR A 73 -16.10 9.01 4.27
CA TYR A 73 -16.27 7.71 3.66
C TYR A 73 -17.69 7.50 3.13
N ASN A 74 -17.84 6.63 2.17
CA ASN A 74 -19.11 6.19 1.63
C ASN A 74 -19.07 4.69 1.40
N ILE A 75 -20.17 4.00 1.72
CA ILE A 75 -20.27 2.54 1.62
C ILE A 75 -21.29 2.17 0.54
N TRP A 76 -20.87 1.31 -0.37
CA TRP A 76 -21.74 0.63 -1.33
C TRP A 76 -22.11 -0.76 -0.80
N ASN A 77 -23.38 -1.03 -0.62
CA ASN A 77 -23.88 -2.29 -0.05
C ASN A 77 -24.33 -3.32 -1.12
N GLY A 78 -23.93 -3.13 -2.36
CA GLY A 78 -24.36 -3.97 -3.49
C GLY A 78 -25.64 -3.50 -4.17
N SER A 79 -26.36 -2.55 -3.59
CA SER A 79 -27.61 -2.00 -4.17
C SER A 79 -27.67 -0.46 -4.14
N SER A 80 -27.10 0.16 -3.16
CA SER A 80 -27.11 1.62 -2.99
C SER A 80 -25.89 2.11 -2.21
N TRP A 81 -25.52 3.37 -2.44
CA TRP A 81 -24.57 4.10 -1.62
C TRP A 81 -25.25 4.64 -0.36
N GLY A 82 -24.60 4.49 0.79
CA GLY A 82 -25.11 4.95 2.07
C GLY A 82 -25.11 6.48 2.25
N GLY A 83 -24.41 7.19 1.37
CA GLY A 83 -24.16 8.62 1.50
C GLY A 83 -22.85 8.92 2.23
N ALA A 84 -22.29 10.09 1.95
CA ALA A 84 -21.03 10.53 2.55
C ALA A 84 -21.18 10.74 4.06
N THR A 85 -20.34 10.06 4.83
CA THR A 85 -20.27 10.18 6.29
C THR A 85 -18.94 10.78 6.67
N ASN A 86 -18.95 11.75 7.59
CA ASN A 86 -17.71 12.32 8.10
C ASN A 86 -17.05 11.33 9.07
N TYR A 87 -15.76 11.13 8.88
CA TYR A 87 -14.88 10.58 9.89
C TYR A 87 -14.16 11.74 10.58
N ASP A 88 -14.51 11.97 11.83
CA ASP A 88 -13.93 13.07 12.61
C ASP A 88 -12.52 12.68 13.06
N ALA A 89 -11.55 12.99 12.21
CA ALA A 89 -10.15 12.74 12.50
C ALA A 89 -9.61 13.75 13.51
N VAL A 90 -9.93 13.55 14.76
CA VAL A 90 -9.57 14.44 15.91
C VAL A 90 -8.04 14.60 16.07
N ARG A 91 -7.24 13.99 15.20
CA ARG A 91 -5.80 13.79 15.43
C ARG A 91 -4.87 14.47 14.46
N THR A 92 -5.41 15.08 13.43
CA THR A 92 -4.61 15.81 12.47
C THR A 92 -4.97 17.28 12.50
N SER A 93 -4.00 18.15 12.40
CA SER A 93 -4.22 19.60 12.24
C SER A 93 -3.87 20.08 10.84
N GLY A 94 -3.45 19.16 9.96
CA GLY A 94 -3.06 19.43 8.58
C GLY A 94 -4.11 19.01 7.56
N THR A 95 -3.89 19.38 6.32
CA THR A 95 -4.69 18.92 5.18
C THR A 95 -4.25 17.50 4.81
N ILE A 96 -5.22 16.60 4.55
CA ILE A 96 -4.91 15.23 4.13
C ILE A 96 -4.07 15.22 2.86
N GLN A 97 -2.96 14.50 2.89
CA GLN A 97 -2.02 14.36 1.80
C GLN A 97 -2.13 13.00 1.10
N GLY A 98 -2.41 11.95 1.85
CA GLY A 98 -2.59 10.60 1.34
C GLY A 98 -3.46 9.75 2.25
N ILE A 99 -4.15 8.78 1.66
CA ILE A 99 -4.99 7.80 2.35
C ILE A 99 -4.73 6.42 1.78
N LYS A 100 -4.61 5.43 2.64
CA LYS A 100 -4.51 4.01 2.28
C LYS A 100 -5.50 3.18 3.09
N LEU A 101 -6.06 2.16 2.46
CA LEU A 101 -6.96 1.18 3.07
C LEU A 101 -6.44 -0.23 2.88
N ALA A 102 -6.46 -1.03 3.93
CA ALA A 102 -6.28 -2.46 3.89
C ALA A 102 -7.50 -3.19 4.44
N THR A 103 -7.74 -4.39 3.94
CA THR A 103 -8.86 -5.26 4.34
C THR A 103 -8.31 -6.49 5.03
N VAL A 104 -8.87 -6.85 6.17
CA VAL A 104 -8.54 -8.12 6.85
C VAL A 104 -8.88 -9.29 5.94
N GLY A 105 -8.00 -10.29 5.90
CA GLY A 105 -8.21 -11.52 5.14
C GLY A 105 -9.36 -12.40 5.68
N GLY A 106 -9.63 -13.49 4.99
CA GLY A 106 -10.64 -14.46 5.40
C GLY A 106 -12.08 -13.95 5.26
N SER A 107 -12.91 -14.18 6.27
CA SER A 107 -14.33 -13.81 6.29
C SER A 107 -14.61 -12.54 7.11
N SER A 108 -13.63 -11.74 7.44
CA SER A 108 -13.82 -10.49 8.17
C SER A 108 -14.34 -9.38 7.25
N ASN A 109 -15.10 -8.46 7.82
CA ASN A 109 -15.51 -7.21 7.20
C ASN A 109 -14.74 -6.00 7.77
N ASP A 110 -13.66 -6.26 8.47
CA ASP A 110 -12.86 -5.22 9.09
C ASP A 110 -11.88 -4.61 8.09
N PHE A 111 -11.60 -3.33 8.29
CA PHE A 111 -10.61 -2.55 7.54
C PHE A 111 -9.61 -1.87 8.47
N ALA A 112 -8.49 -1.51 7.95
CA ALA A 112 -7.66 -0.47 8.52
C ALA A 112 -7.49 0.67 7.52
N MET A 113 -7.36 1.87 8.05
CA MET A 113 -7.06 3.09 7.30
C MET A 113 -5.82 3.73 7.89
N ALA A 114 -4.92 4.17 7.03
CA ALA A 114 -3.85 5.10 7.38
C ALA A 114 -3.97 6.37 6.54
N TRP A 115 -3.55 7.51 7.12
CA TRP A 115 -3.52 8.77 6.41
C TRP A 115 -2.39 9.65 6.91
N GLY A 116 -1.79 10.36 5.96
CA GLY A 116 -0.81 11.40 6.22
C GLY A 116 -1.39 12.80 5.99
N ASP A 117 -0.89 13.80 6.70
CA ASP A 117 -1.33 15.18 6.55
C ASP A 117 -0.20 16.17 6.22
N SER A 118 -0.55 17.43 5.95
CA SER A 118 0.40 18.48 5.59
C SER A 118 1.33 18.93 6.72
N ASN A 119 1.12 18.46 7.94
CA ASN A 119 2.04 18.64 9.05
C ASN A 119 3.02 17.47 9.18
N LEU A 120 2.98 16.54 8.21
CA LEU A 120 3.78 15.32 8.18
C LEU A 120 3.44 14.34 9.30
N ASP A 121 2.21 14.39 9.80
CA ASP A 121 1.71 13.44 10.78
C ASP A 121 1.09 12.24 10.07
N LEU A 122 1.50 11.03 10.45
CA LEU A 122 0.88 9.77 10.04
C LEU A 122 -0.05 9.29 11.15
N SER A 123 -1.26 8.92 10.77
CA SER A 123 -2.27 8.36 11.68
C SER A 123 -2.91 7.12 11.09
N ALA A 124 -3.45 6.26 11.93
CA ALA A 124 -4.19 5.09 11.48
C ALA A 124 -5.39 4.80 12.38
N ASN A 125 -6.40 4.13 11.83
CA ASN A 125 -7.56 3.66 12.58
C ASN A 125 -8.09 2.33 12.02
N TYR A 126 -8.91 1.67 12.81
CA TYR A 126 -9.50 0.36 12.53
C TYR A 126 -11.02 0.45 12.43
N TRP A 127 -11.59 -0.13 11.39
CA TRP A 127 -13.04 -0.26 11.18
C TRP A 127 -13.52 -1.60 11.70
N ASP A 128 -14.50 -1.57 12.57
CA ASP A 128 -15.25 -2.71 13.06
C ASP A 128 -16.42 -3.00 12.10
N GLY A 129 -16.20 -3.91 11.17
CA GLY A 129 -17.20 -4.27 10.16
C GLY A 129 -18.42 -5.01 10.72
N THR A 130 -18.36 -5.52 11.97
CA THR A 130 -19.52 -6.11 12.63
C THR A 130 -20.51 -5.04 13.10
N ASN A 131 -19.97 -3.94 13.62
CA ASN A 131 -20.77 -2.85 14.17
C ASN A 131 -20.88 -1.66 13.21
N ASN A 132 -20.17 -1.69 12.09
CA ASN A 132 -20.11 -0.60 11.09
C ASN A 132 -19.68 0.75 11.70
N VAL A 133 -18.60 0.72 12.48
CA VAL A 133 -18.05 1.91 13.13
C VAL A 133 -16.53 1.94 13.11
N TRP A 134 -15.96 3.12 13.00
CA TRP A 134 -14.55 3.34 13.28
C TRP A 134 -14.30 3.23 14.77
N LYS A 135 -13.24 2.50 15.14
CA LYS A 135 -12.83 2.41 16.54
C LYS A 135 -12.35 3.78 17.03
N THR A 136 -12.49 4.01 18.33
CA THR A 136 -11.88 5.15 19.00
C THR A 136 -10.40 4.92 19.30
N GLU A 137 -9.74 4.20 18.44
CA GLU A 137 -8.32 3.89 18.49
C GLU A 137 -7.52 4.86 17.60
N PRO A 138 -6.27 4.95 17.92
CA PRO A 138 -5.62 4.48 19.13
C PRO A 138 -5.99 5.36 20.33
N SER A 139 -5.81 4.81 21.54
CA SER A 139 -5.99 5.55 22.79
C SER A 139 -5.19 6.87 22.78
N ALA A 140 -5.41 7.74 23.77
CA ALA A 140 -4.77 9.06 23.90
C ALA A 140 -3.23 9.06 23.74
N ALA A 141 -2.57 7.92 23.94
CA ALA A 141 -1.12 7.78 23.76
C ALA A 141 -0.66 7.83 22.29
N LEU A 142 -1.56 7.58 21.33
CA LEU A 142 -1.31 7.73 19.90
C LEU A 142 -1.96 9.00 19.32
N SER A 143 -2.51 9.85 20.18
CA SER A 143 -3.14 11.13 19.80
C SER A 143 -2.16 12.15 19.21
N THR A 144 -0.87 11.87 19.25
CA THR A 144 0.20 12.72 18.68
C THR A 144 0.67 12.29 17.29
N GLY A 145 -0.13 11.46 16.61
CA GLY A 145 0.33 10.83 15.36
C GLY A 145 1.12 9.56 15.62
N LEU A 146 1.21 8.67 14.62
CA LEU A 146 2.05 7.47 14.74
C LEU A 146 3.54 7.82 14.66
N ASP A 147 3.88 8.79 13.86
CA ASP A 147 5.16 9.50 13.83
C ASP A 147 5.13 10.62 12.78
N THR A 148 6.17 11.44 12.75
CA THR A 148 6.31 12.42 11.69
C THR A 148 6.84 11.70 10.45
N LEU A 149 6.12 11.76 9.34
CA LEU A 149 6.62 11.31 8.05
C LEU A 149 7.88 12.11 7.69
N ALA A 150 8.77 11.50 6.93
CA ALA A 150 9.94 12.20 6.42
C ALA A 150 9.56 13.56 5.81
N ALA A 151 10.22 14.60 6.26
CA ALA A 151 9.94 15.97 5.83
C ALA A 151 10.53 16.22 4.44
N ASP A 152 10.03 15.52 3.44
CA ASP A 152 10.30 15.88 2.06
C ASP A 152 9.17 16.77 1.55
N ALA A 153 9.52 17.92 0.99
CA ALA A 153 8.57 18.86 0.37
C ALA A 153 7.84 18.25 -0.85
N SER A 154 8.28 17.10 -1.32
CA SER A 154 7.69 16.30 -2.39
C SER A 154 6.77 15.19 -1.90
N LEU A 155 6.47 15.09 -0.61
CA LEU A 155 5.60 14.05 -0.05
C LEU A 155 4.26 13.99 -0.78
N THR A 156 4.17 13.00 -1.64
CA THR A 156 3.00 12.73 -2.46
C THR A 156 1.95 11.89 -1.73
N GLY A 157 2.19 11.53 -0.48
CA GLY A 157 1.36 10.61 0.31
C GLY A 157 1.60 9.13 -0.01
N TRP A 158 2.71 8.81 -0.66
CA TRP A 158 3.09 7.44 -1.06
C TRP A 158 4.12 6.80 -0.11
N SER A 159 4.71 7.55 0.82
CA SER A 159 5.79 7.08 1.70
C SER A 159 5.31 6.21 2.87
N PHE A 160 4.10 5.70 2.84
CA PHE A 160 3.57 4.75 3.80
C PHE A 160 2.59 3.77 3.15
N ASP A 161 2.50 2.58 3.72
CA ASP A 161 1.45 1.60 3.35
C ASP A 161 1.11 0.71 4.55
N LEU A 162 0.02 -0.05 4.44
CA LEU A 162 -0.45 -0.96 5.48
C LEU A 162 -1.08 -2.19 4.84
N ASP A 163 -0.90 -3.34 5.47
CA ASP A 163 -1.61 -4.56 5.07
C ASP A 163 -1.79 -5.50 6.27
N PHE A 164 -2.64 -6.51 6.12
CA PHE A 164 -2.95 -7.49 7.14
C PHE A 164 -2.29 -8.83 6.85
N GLU A 165 -1.67 -9.42 7.86
CA GLU A 165 -1.24 -10.82 7.85
C GLU A 165 -2.42 -11.78 7.69
N ALA A 166 -2.14 -13.01 7.29
CA ALA A 166 -3.15 -14.07 7.26
C ALA A 166 -3.77 -14.33 8.65
N SER A 167 -3.00 -14.13 9.73
CA SER A 167 -3.48 -14.15 11.12
C SER A 167 -4.44 -13.01 11.45
N GLY A 168 -4.48 -11.95 10.64
CA GLY A 168 -5.26 -10.73 10.85
C GLY A 168 -4.53 -9.67 11.70
N GLU A 169 -3.25 -9.84 12.00
CA GLU A 169 -2.43 -8.76 12.57
C GLU A 169 -2.18 -7.71 11.48
N LEU A 170 -2.27 -6.44 11.85
CA LEU A 170 -2.00 -5.31 10.96
C LEU A 170 -0.55 -4.87 11.10
N LEU A 171 0.12 -4.70 9.97
CA LEU A 171 1.39 -4.01 9.88
C LEU A 171 1.20 -2.69 9.12
N ILE A 172 1.74 -1.62 9.67
CA ILE A 172 1.89 -0.33 8.99
C ILE A 172 3.38 0.02 8.94
N ALA A 173 3.85 0.47 7.78
CA ALA A 173 5.23 0.88 7.57
C ALA A 173 5.31 2.25 6.91
N TRP A 174 6.35 3.03 7.22
CA TRP A 174 6.57 4.36 6.65
C TRP A 174 8.05 4.75 6.69
N GLY A 175 8.43 5.69 5.83
CA GLY A 175 9.76 6.27 5.81
C GLY A 175 10.01 7.17 7.01
N ASN A 176 11.22 7.10 7.60
CA ASN A 176 11.61 7.92 8.73
C ASN A 176 11.98 9.35 8.30
N ALA A 177 11.43 10.35 8.99
CA ALA A 177 11.72 11.77 8.76
C ALA A 177 13.20 12.17 8.93
N ALA A 178 13.96 11.42 9.70
CA ALA A 178 15.36 11.73 10.02
C ALA A 178 16.37 11.08 9.05
N GLY A 179 15.91 10.36 8.01
CA GLY A 179 16.84 9.80 7.03
C GLY A 179 16.50 8.38 6.56
N THR A 180 17.24 7.40 6.92
CA THR A 180 17.53 6.20 6.16
C THR A 180 16.81 4.93 6.62
N ASP A 181 15.85 5.00 7.53
CA ASP A 181 15.21 3.81 8.08
C ASP A 181 13.73 3.73 7.69
N ILE A 182 13.24 2.53 7.50
CA ILE A 182 11.80 2.24 7.52
C ILE A 182 11.35 2.02 8.96
N ILE A 183 10.35 2.76 9.37
CA ILE A 183 9.69 2.60 10.66
C ILE A 183 8.42 1.79 10.47
N TYR A 184 8.09 0.95 11.42
CA TYR A 184 6.86 0.17 11.37
C TYR A 184 6.20 0.01 12.73
N ARG A 185 4.93 -0.35 12.71
CA ARG A 185 4.14 -0.64 13.88
C ARG A 185 3.14 -1.73 13.60
N THR A 186 2.84 -2.58 14.58
CA THR A 186 1.83 -3.62 14.47
C THR A 186 0.62 -3.34 15.34
N ARG A 187 -0.52 -3.93 14.96
CA ARG A 187 -1.74 -3.99 15.73
C ARG A 187 -2.24 -5.43 15.77
N ALA A 188 -2.39 -5.96 16.97
CA ALA A 188 -2.89 -7.33 17.15
C ALA A 188 -4.22 -7.57 16.43
N ALA A 189 -4.44 -8.80 16.01
CA ALA A 189 -5.60 -9.23 15.25
C ALA A 189 -6.93 -8.98 15.97
N GLY A 190 -7.97 -8.80 15.19
CA GLY A 190 -9.36 -8.71 15.62
C GLY A 190 -9.75 -7.38 16.24
N GLN A 191 -11.04 -7.26 16.54
CA GLN A 191 -11.65 -6.00 17.00
C GLN A 191 -11.18 -5.54 18.38
N ALA A 192 -10.72 -6.46 19.23
CA ALA A 192 -10.14 -6.17 20.55
C ALA A 192 -8.62 -5.99 20.50
N GLY A 193 -8.00 -6.10 19.31
CA GLY A 193 -6.58 -5.94 19.14
C GLY A 193 -6.08 -4.57 19.59
N ALA A 194 -4.85 -4.53 20.08
CA ALA A 194 -4.19 -3.31 20.51
C ALA A 194 -2.96 -3.04 19.65
N TRP A 195 -2.64 -1.77 19.46
CA TRP A 195 -1.40 -1.35 18.84
C TRP A 195 -0.20 -1.70 19.73
N SER A 196 0.92 -2.07 19.12
CA SER A 196 2.20 -2.23 19.83
C SER A 196 2.55 -0.94 20.57
N GLY A 197 3.24 -1.05 21.71
CA GLY A 197 3.48 0.08 22.59
C GLY A 197 4.46 1.13 22.06
N SER A 198 5.24 0.78 21.01
CA SER A 198 6.27 1.66 20.41
C SER A 198 6.42 1.35 18.92
N ASN A 199 7.00 2.29 18.21
CA ASN A 199 7.48 2.09 16.84
C ASN A 199 8.73 1.20 16.86
N SER A 200 8.90 0.42 15.81
CA SER A 200 10.08 -0.41 15.57
C SER A 200 10.77 0.06 14.31
N THR A 201 12.08 -0.16 14.20
CA THR A 201 12.89 0.24 13.06
C THR A 201 13.31 -0.99 12.27
N ALA A 202 13.12 -0.95 10.98
CA ALA A 202 13.65 -1.94 10.05
C ALA A 202 14.99 -1.41 9.50
N SER A 203 16.04 -1.50 10.30
CA SER A 203 17.34 -0.87 10.09
C SER A 203 18.19 -1.49 8.98
N ALA A 204 17.69 -2.54 8.31
CA ALA A 204 18.34 -3.09 7.13
C ALA A 204 17.98 -2.30 5.85
N PHE A 205 16.90 -1.52 5.86
CA PHE A 205 16.62 -0.54 4.82
C PHE A 205 17.50 0.68 5.10
N ALA A 206 18.18 1.17 4.10
CA ALA A 206 19.24 2.17 4.26
C ALA A 206 18.96 3.49 3.56
N GLU A 207 17.78 3.64 2.92
CA GLU A 207 17.43 4.81 2.14
C GLU A 207 16.15 5.49 2.59
N GLN A 208 16.08 6.80 2.37
CA GLN A 208 14.85 7.55 2.62
C GLN A 208 13.77 7.14 1.60
N SER A 209 12.60 6.76 2.06
CA SER A 209 11.52 6.27 1.22
C SER A 209 10.69 7.39 0.58
N ASP A 210 10.58 7.39 -0.73
CA ASP A 210 9.69 8.26 -1.51
C ASP A 210 8.38 7.56 -1.88
N ASP A 211 8.42 6.28 -2.23
CA ASP A 211 7.25 5.44 -2.51
C ASP A 211 7.43 4.09 -1.80
N LEU A 212 6.43 3.68 -1.07
CA LEU A 212 6.43 2.46 -0.28
C LEU A 212 5.18 1.65 -0.57
N GLU A 213 5.37 0.38 -0.88
CA GLU A 213 4.30 -0.60 -1.03
C GLU A 213 4.52 -1.79 -0.10
N LEU A 214 3.47 -2.14 0.65
CA LEU A 214 3.42 -3.31 1.52
C LEU A 214 2.39 -4.30 0.98
N ARG A 215 2.75 -5.59 0.85
CA ARG A 215 1.84 -6.63 0.35
C ARG A 215 1.94 -7.90 1.16
N ALA A 216 0.81 -8.28 1.74
CA ALA A 216 0.70 -9.51 2.51
C ALA A 216 0.58 -10.74 1.61
N ASP A 217 1.22 -11.83 2.03
CA ASP A 217 0.96 -13.16 1.51
C ASP A 217 -0.43 -13.64 2.01
N PRO A 218 -1.37 -13.96 1.12
CA PRO A 218 -2.70 -14.38 1.55
C PRO A 218 -2.71 -15.69 2.33
N ASN A 219 -1.62 -16.45 2.31
CA ASN A 219 -1.52 -17.78 2.88
C ASN A 219 -0.58 -17.88 4.10
N SER A 220 0.08 -16.79 4.46
CA SER A 220 0.97 -16.75 5.62
C SER A 220 1.06 -15.34 6.21
N ASP A 221 1.74 -15.22 7.35
CA ASP A 221 1.97 -13.93 8.01
C ASP A 221 3.17 -13.15 7.41
N ARG A 222 3.60 -13.52 6.22
CA ARG A 222 4.66 -12.80 5.51
C ARG A 222 4.10 -11.60 4.75
N MET A 223 4.94 -10.57 4.63
CA MET A 223 4.66 -9.42 3.79
C MET A 223 5.92 -9.00 3.05
N ILE A 224 5.77 -8.57 1.80
CA ILE A 224 6.85 -7.86 1.10
C ILE A 224 6.65 -6.38 1.34
N LEU A 225 7.72 -5.71 1.75
CA LEU A 225 7.87 -4.28 1.65
C LEU A 225 8.82 -3.99 0.52
N VAL A 226 8.42 -3.13 -0.39
CA VAL A 226 9.28 -2.57 -1.43
C VAL A 226 9.15 -1.06 -1.38
N HIS A 227 10.26 -0.35 -1.51
CA HIS A 227 10.27 1.10 -1.61
C HIS A 227 11.35 1.58 -2.57
N THR A 228 11.19 2.81 -3.04
CA THR A 228 12.23 3.53 -3.80
C THR A 228 12.86 4.55 -2.87
N GLY A 229 14.17 4.57 -2.82
CA GLY A 229 14.94 5.56 -2.09
C GLY A 229 15.01 6.89 -2.83
N SER A 230 15.24 7.99 -2.10
CA SER A 230 15.37 9.35 -2.65
C SER A 230 16.76 9.92 -2.55
N ASP A 231 17.70 9.17 -2.01
CA ASP A 231 19.07 9.63 -1.88
C ASP A 231 19.89 9.42 -3.16
N SER A 232 21.21 9.37 -3.09
CA SER A 232 22.08 9.52 -4.26
C SER A 232 22.01 8.45 -5.34
N GLY A 233 21.19 7.39 -5.15
CA GLY A 233 21.07 6.26 -6.07
C GLY A 233 19.67 6.10 -6.67
N ASN A 234 18.61 6.58 -6.01
CA ASN A 234 17.22 6.22 -6.30
C ASN A 234 17.03 4.70 -6.38
N ASP A 235 17.62 3.98 -5.46
CA ASP A 235 17.65 2.54 -5.46
C ASP A 235 16.30 1.95 -5.01
N THR A 236 15.98 0.75 -5.49
CA THR A 236 14.84 -0.01 -5.01
C THR A 236 15.30 -0.98 -3.94
N GLU A 237 14.81 -0.82 -2.73
CA GLU A 237 15.05 -1.78 -1.66
C GLU A 237 13.78 -2.63 -1.40
N ALA A 238 13.98 -3.92 -1.14
CA ALA A 238 12.88 -4.81 -0.78
C ALA A 238 13.26 -5.81 0.30
N GLY A 239 12.35 -6.03 1.25
CA GLY A 239 12.51 -6.99 2.33
C GLY A 239 11.23 -7.73 2.63
N VAL A 240 11.36 -8.90 3.23
CA VAL A 240 10.22 -9.74 3.63
C VAL A 240 10.08 -9.74 5.14
N TRP A 241 8.95 -9.27 5.61
CA TRP A 241 8.48 -9.45 6.98
C TRP A 241 8.17 -10.94 7.21
N ASP A 242 8.64 -11.53 8.29
CA ASP A 242 8.50 -12.97 8.57
C ASP A 242 7.30 -13.33 9.48
N GLY A 243 6.46 -12.35 9.82
CA GLY A 243 5.39 -12.45 10.80
C GLY A 243 5.80 -11.90 12.18
N SER A 244 7.04 -11.41 12.32
CA SER A 244 7.52 -10.84 13.59
C SER A 244 8.53 -9.70 13.43
N ALA A 245 9.33 -9.72 12.37
CA ALA A 245 10.36 -8.72 12.12
C ALA A 245 10.72 -8.64 10.63
N PHE A 246 11.28 -7.52 10.21
CA PHE A 246 12.03 -7.41 8.97
C PHE A 246 13.46 -7.96 9.14
N PRO A 247 14.13 -8.34 8.04
CA PRO A 247 15.54 -8.75 8.07
C PRO A 247 16.41 -7.72 8.76
N GLY A 248 17.40 -8.18 9.51
CA GLY A 248 18.38 -7.31 10.18
C GLY A 248 19.64 -7.00 9.35
N SER A 249 19.68 -7.40 8.08
CA SER A 249 20.84 -7.19 7.20
C SER A 249 20.42 -6.84 5.81
N ILE A 250 21.17 -5.94 5.18
CA ILE A 250 21.08 -5.59 3.77
C ILE A 250 22.14 -6.37 2.99
N ASP A 251 21.81 -6.80 1.78
CA ASP A 251 22.77 -7.35 0.82
C ASP A 251 22.77 -6.48 -0.44
N THR A 252 23.85 -5.76 -0.64
CA THR A 252 24.10 -4.92 -1.82
C THR A 252 24.62 -5.69 -3.03
N GLY A 253 24.72 -7.01 -2.90
CA GLY A 253 25.15 -7.93 -3.95
C GLY A 253 24.12 -9.01 -4.17
N ILE A 254 23.41 -8.98 -5.26
CA ILE A 254 22.42 -10.00 -5.57
C ILE A 254 23.11 -11.24 -6.16
N PRO A 255 22.73 -12.45 -5.69
CA PRO A 255 21.65 -12.81 -4.79
C PRO A 255 22.09 -12.76 -3.32
N CYS A 256 21.14 -12.41 -2.42
CA CYS A 256 21.32 -12.81 -1.02
C CYS A 256 21.78 -14.27 -0.99
N ALA A 257 22.85 -14.56 -0.28
CA ALA A 257 23.35 -15.94 -0.21
C ALA A 257 22.20 -16.88 0.16
N ALA A 258 22.10 -18.02 -0.50
CA ALA A 258 21.03 -18.99 -0.29
C ALA A 258 20.81 -19.22 1.22
N ASN A 259 19.57 -19.08 1.68
CA ASN A 259 19.14 -19.12 3.09
C ASN A 259 19.48 -17.87 3.96
N VAL A 260 19.91 -16.77 3.38
CA VAL A 260 20.03 -15.52 4.12
C VAL A 260 18.72 -14.71 3.91
N VAL A 261 18.05 -14.41 5.01
CA VAL A 261 16.93 -13.45 5.01
C VAL A 261 17.56 -12.07 5.03
N CYS A 262 17.45 -11.34 3.94
CA CYS A 262 18.03 -10.00 3.82
C CYS A 262 17.07 -9.04 3.11
N VAL A 263 17.32 -7.75 3.26
CA VAL A 263 16.83 -6.72 2.37
C VAL A 263 17.72 -6.74 1.13
N ILE A 264 17.12 -6.73 -0.05
CA ILE A 264 17.88 -6.52 -1.29
C ILE A 264 17.90 -5.03 -1.63
N ASP A 265 19.01 -4.58 -2.12
CA ASP A 265 19.25 -3.25 -2.63
C ASP A 265 19.58 -3.39 -4.12
N ILE A 266 18.72 -2.84 -4.95
CA ILE A 266 18.82 -2.90 -6.41
C ILE A 266 19.06 -1.47 -6.89
N SER A 267 20.23 -1.24 -7.47
CA SER A 267 20.49 0.04 -8.14
C SER A 267 19.50 0.22 -9.28
N SER A 268 18.52 1.06 -9.06
CA SER A 268 17.52 1.44 -10.04
C SER A 268 17.71 2.90 -10.40
N ASP A 269 17.31 3.30 -11.60
CA ASP A 269 17.42 4.70 -12.05
C ASP A 269 16.04 5.35 -12.15
N THR A 270 15.29 5.25 -11.08
CA THR A 270 14.04 6.00 -11.00
C THR A 270 14.36 7.49 -10.84
N THR A 271 14.56 8.17 -11.94
CA THR A 271 14.82 9.60 -11.96
C THR A 271 13.58 10.38 -11.59
N GLY A 272 13.35 10.60 -10.32
CA GLY A 272 12.42 11.64 -9.87
C GLY A 272 11.49 11.23 -8.74
N ALA A 273 11.47 12.05 -7.71
CA ALA A 273 10.51 11.99 -6.63
C ALA A 273 9.06 11.89 -7.15
N GLY A 274 8.32 10.91 -6.65
CA GLY A 274 6.89 10.74 -6.98
C GLY A 274 6.58 9.85 -8.18
N THR A 275 7.53 9.05 -8.66
CA THR A 275 7.29 8.01 -9.66
C THR A 275 7.33 6.65 -8.97
N SER A 276 6.20 5.96 -8.89
CA SER A 276 6.14 4.62 -8.33
C SER A 276 6.59 3.58 -9.34
N GLY A 277 7.91 3.53 -9.57
CA GLY A 277 8.54 2.54 -10.47
C GLY A 277 8.71 1.16 -9.84
N ASN A 278 8.07 0.88 -8.71
CA ASN A 278 8.12 -0.43 -8.07
C ASN A 278 6.73 -0.95 -7.69
N SER A 279 6.59 -2.24 -7.56
CA SER A 279 5.40 -2.87 -6.99
C SER A 279 5.70 -4.28 -6.50
N ALA A 280 4.90 -4.75 -5.55
CA ALA A 280 5.02 -6.07 -4.96
C ALA A 280 3.74 -6.89 -5.11
N GLY A 281 3.89 -8.22 -5.10
CA GLY A 281 2.78 -9.17 -5.11
C GLY A 281 3.21 -10.55 -4.68
N TRP A 282 2.24 -11.42 -4.44
CA TRP A 282 2.45 -12.82 -4.12
C TRP A 282 1.79 -13.73 -5.15
N LEU A 283 2.42 -14.84 -5.43
CA LEU A 283 1.93 -15.85 -6.36
C LEU A 283 2.09 -17.23 -5.74
N THR A 284 1.00 -18.00 -5.68
CA THR A 284 1.03 -19.39 -5.23
C THR A 284 0.78 -20.30 -6.43
N ALA A 285 1.79 -21.00 -6.89
CA ALA A 285 1.69 -21.92 -8.00
C ALA A 285 2.24 -23.29 -7.63
N GLY A 286 1.46 -24.35 -7.86
CA GLY A 286 1.87 -25.72 -7.57
C GLY A 286 2.22 -25.99 -6.10
N GLY A 287 1.61 -25.27 -5.18
CA GLY A 287 1.84 -25.37 -3.73
C GLY A 287 3.07 -24.61 -3.23
N ASN A 288 3.72 -23.81 -4.08
CA ASN A 288 4.84 -22.95 -3.72
C ASN A 288 4.40 -21.49 -3.78
N THR A 289 4.55 -20.79 -2.69
CA THR A 289 4.30 -19.33 -2.62
C THR A 289 5.59 -18.57 -2.87
N ARG A 290 5.54 -17.60 -3.76
CA ARG A 290 6.64 -16.70 -4.11
C ARG A 290 6.23 -15.27 -3.99
N GLY A 291 7.09 -14.47 -3.40
CA GLY A 291 7.02 -13.02 -3.50
C GLY A 291 7.58 -12.57 -4.84
N ILE A 292 6.99 -11.54 -5.42
CA ILE A 292 7.43 -10.94 -6.68
C ILE A 292 7.50 -9.45 -6.48
N ILE A 293 8.59 -8.83 -6.92
CA ILE A 293 8.70 -7.38 -7.07
C ILE A 293 9.01 -7.05 -8.51
N THR A 294 8.50 -5.93 -8.98
CA THR A 294 8.89 -5.29 -10.24
C THR A 294 9.48 -3.93 -9.94
N TYR A 295 10.45 -3.52 -10.71
CA TYR A 295 11.15 -2.25 -10.58
C TYR A 295 11.63 -1.77 -11.94
N ASP A 296 12.05 -0.52 -12.03
CA ASP A 296 12.63 0.08 -13.21
C ASP A 296 14.16 0.15 -13.05
N ASP A 297 14.89 -0.23 -14.10
CA ASP A 297 16.35 -0.12 -14.17
C ASP A 297 16.73 0.66 -15.44
N THR A 298 17.77 1.49 -15.36
CA THR A 298 18.19 2.45 -16.39
C THR A 298 18.51 1.90 -17.75
N ASN A 299 18.73 0.62 -17.91
CA ASN A 299 19.52 0.10 -19.02
C ASN A 299 18.81 -0.93 -19.89
N ALA A 300 17.62 -1.36 -19.55
CA ALA A 300 16.97 -2.45 -20.22
C ALA A 300 15.63 -2.05 -20.82
N ALA A 301 15.36 -2.51 -22.00
CA ALA A 301 14.03 -2.53 -22.59
C ALA A 301 13.29 -3.73 -21.98
N GLY A 302 12.44 -3.50 -20.98
CA GLY A 302 11.65 -4.56 -20.36
C GLY A 302 11.34 -4.28 -18.89
N VAL A 303 10.41 -5.02 -18.33
CA VAL A 303 10.11 -4.96 -16.90
C VAL A 303 11.12 -5.78 -16.14
N ASP A 304 11.84 -5.13 -15.24
CA ASP A 304 12.76 -5.77 -14.31
C ASP A 304 11.99 -6.36 -13.13
N TRP A 305 12.42 -7.53 -12.68
CA TRP A 305 11.74 -8.20 -11.61
C TRP A 305 12.62 -9.16 -10.82
N ALA A 306 12.26 -9.35 -9.57
CA ALA A 306 12.89 -10.33 -8.69
C ALA A 306 11.81 -11.19 -8.01
N THR A 307 12.21 -12.40 -7.65
CA THR A 307 11.38 -13.33 -6.89
C THR A 307 12.02 -13.66 -5.55
N TRP A 308 11.17 -13.87 -4.57
CA TRP A 308 11.57 -14.36 -3.27
C TRP A 308 10.84 -15.66 -2.93
N ASP A 309 11.55 -16.63 -2.38
CA ASP A 309 10.97 -17.77 -1.69
C ASP A 309 11.76 -18.13 -0.42
N SER A 310 11.15 -18.89 0.48
CA SER A 310 11.77 -19.24 1.76
C SER A 310 12.97 -20.18 1.67
N THR A 311 13.24 -20.74 0.50
CA THR A 311 14.37 -21.66 0.27
C THR A 311 15.56 -20.95 -0.34
N ASN A 312 15.30 -20.07 -1.30
CA ASN A 312 16.33 -19.43 -2.11
C ASN A 312 16.59 -17.98 -1.72
N GLY A 313 15.69 -17.34 -0.93
CA GLY A 313 15.73 -15.90 -0.71
C GLY A 313 15.38 -15.13 -1.99
N TRP A 314 15.92 -13.95 -2.15
CA TRP A 314 15.73 -13.14 -3.35
C TRP A 314 16.54 -13.66 -4.54
N VAL A 315 15.94 -13.69 -5.71
CA VAL A 315 16.57 -14.08 -6.98
C VAL A 315 16.14 -13.12 -8.07
N LEU A 316 17.11 -12.41 -8.66
CA LEU A 316 16.85 -11.61 -9.87
C LEU A 316 16.44 -12.52 -11.02
N GLN A 317 15.51 -12.05 -11.79
CA GLN A 317 15.01 -12.74 -12.96
C GLN A 317 15.50 -12.03 -14.24
N THR A 318 15.43 -12.72 -15.35
CA THR A 318 15.71 -12.12 -16.65
C THR A 318 14.57 -11.21 -17.04
N ASP A 319 14.88 -10.03 -17.56
CA ASP A 319 13.91 -9.01 -17.97
C ASP A 319 12.82 -9.58 -18.85
N CYS A 320 11.62 -9.13 -18.57
CA CYS A 320 10.45 -9.55 -19.31
C CYS A 320 10.29 -8.70 -20.57
N THR A 321 11.03 -9.04 -21.64
CA THR A 321 11.03 -8.27 -22.90
C THR A 321 9.95 -8.67 -23.91
N THR A 322 9.40 -9.86 -23.83
CA THR A 322 8.48 -10.38 -24.86
C THR A 322 7.11 -10.74 -24.33
N ALA A 323 7.00 -11.25 -23.12
CA ALA A 323 5.75 -11.72 -22.54
C ALA A 323 5.00 -10.63 -21.78
N CYS A 324 5.68 -9.58 -21.32
CA CYS A 324 5.10 -8.47 -20.58
C CYS A 324 4.62 -7.31 -21.48
N GLY A 325 4.61 -7.51 -22.77
CA GLY A 325 4.28 -6.46 -23.75
C GLY A 325 5.56 -5.82 -24.32
N SER A 326 5.43 -5.04 -25.37
CA SER A 326 6.54 -4.25 -25.87
C SER A 326 6.67 -3.03 -24.96
N ASP A 327 7.75 -2.93 -24.23
CA ASP A 327 8.23 -1.66 -23.71
C ASP A 327 8.22 -0.63 -24.87
N PRO A 328 7.55 0.51 -24.69
CA PRO A 328 7.73 1.61 -25.61
C PRO A 328 9.16 2.13 -25.42
N ALA A 329 10.06 1.62 -26.24
CA ALA A 329 11.48 1.92 -26.28
C ALA A 329 11.84 3.29 -25.69
N SER A 330 12.70 3.33 -24.69
CA SER A 330 13.35 4.51 -24.13
C SER A 330 12.50 5.48 -23.31
N GLY A 331 11.82 5.05 -22.29
CA GLY A 331 11.20 5.94 -21.32
C GLY A 331 11.17 5.27 -19.96
N ASP A 332 11.49 6.01 -18.93
CA ASP A 332 11.33 5.58 -17.56
C ASP A 332 9.90 5.08 -17.35
N ASP A 333 9.72 3.80 -17.06
CA ASP A 333 8.42 3.21 -16.72
C ASP A 333 7.99 3.71 -15.34
N LYS A 334 7.08 4.66 -15.35
CA LYS A 334 6.75 5.46 -14.17
C LYS A 334 5.67 4.86 -13.28
N LEU A 335 5.08 3.73 -13.65
CA LEU A 335 3.98 3.16 -12.88
C LEU A 335 3.99 1.64 -12.98
N HIS A 336 4.49 1.00 -11.95
CA HIS A 336 4.32 -0.44 -11.78
C HIS A 336 3.18 -0.71 -10.81
N ARG A 337 2.30 -1.65 -11.13
CA ARG A 337 1.27 -2.14 -10.21
C ARG A 337 1.05 -3.62 -10.41
N LEU A 338 1.36 -4.38 -9.39
CA LEU A 338 1.02 -5.80 -9.29
C LEU A 338 -0.24 -5.97 -8.46
N ARG A 339 -1.15 -6.80 -8.93
CA ARG A 339 -2.36 -7.16 -8.20
C ARG A 339 -2.65 -8.63 -8.36
N GLN A 340 -2.82 -9.29 -7.26
CA GLN A 340 -3.26 -10.68 -7.22
C GLN A 340 -4.74 -10.75 -7.57
N ASP A 341 -5.15 -11.80 -8.29
CA ASP A 341 -6.56 -12.13 -8.44
C ASP A 341 -7.14 -12.45 -7.06
N PRO A 342 -8.21 -11.76 -6.63
CA PRO A 342 -8.78 -11.97 -5.30
C PRO A 342 -9.44 -13.36 -5.13
N ASN A 343 -9.61 -14.11 -6.22
CA ASN A 343 -10.24 -15.43 -6.23
C ASN A 343 -9.26 -16.56 -6.60
N ASP A 344 -8.07 -16.21 -7.09
CA ASP A 344 -7.04 -17.18 -7.51
C ASP A 344 -5.64 -16.67 -7.18
N ASP A 345 -5.04 -17.24 -6.15
CA ASP A 345 -3.69 -16.89 -5.71
C ASP A 345 -2.58 -17.38 -6.65
N SER A 346 -2.94 -18.12 -7.69
CA SER A 346 -2.03 -18.54 -8.76
C SER A 346 -1.92 -17.55 -9.92
N GLU A 347 -2.67 -16.44 -9.89
CA GLU A 347 -2.66 -15.41 -10.92
C GLU A 347 -2.25 -14.04 -10.34
N LEU A 348 -1.33 -13.40 -11.03
CA LEU A 348 -0.86 -12.06 -10.73
C LEU A 348 -0.95 -11.20 -12.00
N MET A 349 -1.63 -10.08 -11.90
CA MET A 349 -1.76 -9.12 -12.99
C MET A 349 -0.79 -7.96 -12.78
N GLY A 350 -0.03 -7.62 -13.80
CA GLY A 350 0.83 -6.44 -13.84
C GLY A 350 0.26 -5.36 -14.76
N LEU A 351 0.41 -4.11 -14.37
CA LEU A 351 0.24 -2.92 -15.19
C LEU A 351 1.57 -2.16 -15.16
N PHE A 352 2.11 -1.87 -16.34
CA PHE A 352 3.39 -1.21 -16.54
C PHE A 352 3.25 -0.02 -17.48
#